data_3945e6be56c76736366fe646a47ae0e4
#
_entry.id   3945e6be56c76736366fe646a47ae0e4
#
_cell.length_a   1.000
_cell.length_b   1.000
_cell.length_c   1.000
_cell.angle_alpha   90.00
_cell.angle_beta   90.00
_cell.angle_gamma   90.00
#
_symmetry.space_group_name_H-M   'P 1'
#
loop_
_entity.id
_entity.type
_entity.pdbx_description
1 polymer ?
#
loop_
_entity_poly.entity_id
_entity_poly.type
_entity_poly.pdbx_seq_one_letter_code
_entity_poly.pdbx_strand_id
1 'polypeptide(L)'
;MQAAQIMAGYSLGEADILRRAMGKKKMDVMQEQKVKFVEGAKELHNVEKKKAEEVFDIMLKFAAYGFNRSHSAAYSVVAFQTGYLKANYPEEYMAAVMTNNMNDIKKITFFMEECRRMGVKVLGPDVNESEYKFTVNKNKEIRFGLGALKGAGEAAVGAIVNERKENGQFASIFDLTKRIDLRTASKKTLESLALAGGFDS
;
A
#
# COMPACT_ATOMS: atom_id res chain seq x y z
N MET A 1 12.34 26.67 3.86
CA MET A 1 13.78 26.69 4.17
C MET A 1 14.48 27.84 3.46
N GLN A 2 14.45 27.92 2.13
CA GLN A 2 15.11 29.01 1.38
C GLN A 2 14.69 30.41 1.85
N ALA A 3 13.42 30.68 2.12
CA ALA A 3 12.97 31.96 2.62
C ALA A 3 13.65 32.35 3.95
N ALA A 4 13.78 31.40 4.89
CA ALA A 4 14.47 31.66 6.17
C ALA A 4 15.97 31.91 5.97
N GLN A 5 16.61 31.21 5.06
CA GLN A 5 18.03 31.40 4.75
C GLN A 5 18.28 32.75 4.08
N ILE A 6 17.50 33.06 3.03
CA ILE A 6 17.70 34.30 2.26
C ILE A 6 17.28 35.52 3.05
N MET A 7 16.12 35.50 3.70
CA MET A 7 15.56 36.66 4.37
C MET A 7 16.13 36.93 5.78
N ALA A 8 16.46 35.85 6.49
CA ALA A 8 16.83 35.95 7.90
C ALA A 8 18.20 35.32 8.25
N GLY A 9 18.98 34.93 7.25
CA GLY A 9 20.35 34.45 7.43
C GLY A 9 20.47 33.07 8.11
N TYR A 10 19.44 32.27 8.07
CA TYR A 10 19.49 30.95 8.68
C TYR A 10 20.54 30.06 7.99
N SER A 11 21.36 29.38 8.78
CA SER A 11 22.14 28.26 8.28
C SER A 11 21.21 27.12 7.83
N LEU A 12 21.74 26.17 7.07
CA LEU A 12 20.97 25.00 6.63
C LEU A 12 20.41 24.19 7.81
N GLY A 13 21.22 24.04 8.90
CA GLY A 13 20.80 23.34 10.12
C GLY A 13 19.64 24.05 10.83
N GLU A 14 19.72 25.36 10.96
CA GLU A 14 18.66 26.17 11.60
C GLU A 14 17.37 26.18 10.78
N ALA A 15 17.49 26.27 9.45
CA ALA A 15 16.35 26.14 8.56
C ALA A 15 15.69 24.75 8.65
N ASP A 16 16.46 23.69 8.93
CA ASP A 16 15.92 22.35 9.15
C ASP A 16 15.23 22.23 10.52
N ILE A 17 15.74 22.89 11.56
CA ILE A 17 15.05 22.99 12.87
C ILE A 17 13.68 23.66 12.68
N LEU A 18 13.64 24.78 11.98
CA LEU A 18 12.39 25.48 11.65
C LEU A 18 11.43 24.55 10.88
N ARG A 19 11.90 23.86 9.84
CA ARG A 19 11.10 22.90 9.07
C ARG A 19 10.52 21.78 9.95
N ARG A 20 11.33 21.23 10.85
CA ARG A 20 10.88 20.18 11.79
C ARG A 20 9.86 20.68 12.79
N ALA A 21 10.05 21.92 13.31
CA ALA A 21 9.08 22.56 14.20
C ALA A 21 7.74 22.77 13.51
N MET A 22 7.77 23.23 12.25
CA MET A 22 6.59 23.35 11.38
C MET A 22 5.88 22.00 11.20
N GLY A 23 6.60 20.96 10.79
CA GLY A 23 6.04 19.63 10.54
C GLY A 23 5.46 18.95 11.78
N LYS A 24 6.05 19.21 12.96
CA LYS A 24 5.60 18.66 14.26
C LYS A 24 4.63 19.57 15.00
N LYS A 25 4.29 20.75 14.43
CA LYS A 25 3.40 21.77 15.03
C LYS A 25 3.81 22.21 16.44
N LYS A 26 5.13 22.32 16.68
CA LYS A 26 5.68 22.77 17.97
C LYS A 26 5.61 24.30 18.08
N MET A 27 4.54 24.79 18.68
CA MET A 27 4.26 26.25 18.75
C MET A 27 5.25 27.02 19.61
N ASP A 28 5.77 26.43 20.69
CA ASP A 28 6.84 26.94 21.53
C ASP A 28 8.09 27.29 20.73
N VAL A 29 8.60 26.29 19.98
CA VAL A 29 9.78 26.47 19.12
C VAL A 29 9.48 27.49 18.01
N MET A 30 8.25 27.49 17.48
CA MET A 30 7.86 28.43 16.41
C MET A 30 7.88 29.89 16.88
N GLN A 31 7.53 30.16 18.14
CA GLN A 31 7.63 31.53 18.70
C GLN A 31 9.08 31.99 18.84
N GLU A 32 9.96 31.12 19.33
CA GLU A 32 11.40 31.44 19.40
C GLU A 32 11.98 31.72 18.00
N GLN A 33 11.60 30.89 17.02
CA GLN A 33 12.01 31.06 15.64
C GLN A 33 11.46 32.35 15.01
N LYS A 34 10.28 32.83 15.43
CA LYS A 34 9.72 34.11 14.96
C LYS A 34 10.60 35.27 15.33
N VAL A 35 11.05 35.35 16.60
CA VAL A 35 11.95 36.39 17.07
C VAL A 35 13.23 36.41 16.25
N LYS A 36 13.87 35.25 16.13
CA LYS A 36 15.11 35.09 15.37
C LYS A 36 14.95 35.51 13.90
N PHE A 37 13.85 35.12 13.26
CA PHE A 37 13.55 35.45 11.87
C PHE A 37 13.43 36.95 11.66
N VAL A 38 12.71 37.64 12.55
CA VAL A 38 12.49 39.09 12.49
C VAL A 38 13.80 39.84 12.67
N GLU A 39 14.63 39.43 13.63
CA GLU A 39 15.95 40.04 13.89
C GLU A 39 16.88 39.87 12.70
N GLY A 40 17.00 38.65 12.17
CA GLY A 40 17.84 38.38 11.02
C GLY A 40 17.38 39.08 9.73
N ALA A 41 16.07 39.20 9.50
CA ALA A 41 15.54 39.96 8.37
C ALA A 41 15.82 41.46 8.47
N LYS A 42 15.82 42.01 9.68
CA LYS A 42 16.19 43.40 9.94
C LYS A 42 17.69 43.61 9.71
N GLU A 43 18.54 42.76 10.26
CA GLU A 43 20.00 42.90 10.18
C GLU A 43 20.51 42.76 8.73
N LEU A 44 20.03 41.77 7.97
CA LEU A 44 20.53 41.48 6.62
C LEU A 44 19.94 42.36 5.53
N HIS A 45 18.66 42.73 5.66
CA HIS A 45 17.94 43.39 4.58
C HIS A 45 17.19 44.66 5.02
N ASN A 46 17.40 45.11 6.27
CA ASN A 46 16.68 46.23 6.84
C ASN A 46 15.15 46.15 6.67
N VAL A 47 14.59 44.93 6.73
CA VAL A 47 13.15 44.70 6.62
C VAL A 47 12.45 45.22 7.86
N GLU A 48 11.39 46.01 7.68
CA GLU A 48 10.56 46.50 8.74
C GLU A 48 9.98 45.34 9.58
N LYS A 49 10.01 45.46 10.92
CA LYS A 49 9.56 44.43 11.85
C LYS A 49 8.18 43.86 11.47
N LYS A 50 7.22 44.74 11.20
CA LYS A 50 5.86 44.36 10.84
C LYS A 50 5.79 43.46 9.60
N LYS A 51 6.58 43.80 8.57
CA LYS A 51 6.65 43.00 7.34
C LYS A 51 7.31 41.65 7.55
N ALA A 52 8.37 41.59 8.34
CA ALA A 52 9.03 40.34 8.71
C ALA A 52 8.09 39.42 9.52
N GLU A 53 7.34 39.98 10.45
CA GLU A 53 6.31 39.25 11.21
C GLU A 53 5.19 38.70 10.29
N GLU A 54 4.69 39.50 9.35
CA GLU A 54 3.68 39.07 8.37
C GLU A 54 4.17 37.91 7.52
N VAL A 55 5.40 37.94 7.03
CA VAL A 55 6.01 36.84 6.28
C VAL A 55 6.12 35.57 7.12
N PHE A 56 6.59 35.73 8.38
CA PHE A 56 6.68 34.58 9.28
C PHE A 56 5.30 33.98 9.59
N ASP A 57 4.29 34.82 9.80
CA ASP A 57 2.93 34.39 10.08
C ASP A 57 2.29 33.68 8.87
N ILE A 58 2.65 34.03 7.62
CA ILE A 58 2.29 33.29 6.44
C ILE A 58 2.95 31.89 6.47
N MET A 59 4.25 31.82 6.81
CA MET A 59 4.93 30.53 6.95
C MET A 59 4.31 29.68 8.06
N LEU A 60 3.92 30.30 9.19
CA LEU A 60 3.25 29.63 10.30
C LEU A 60 1.87 29.08 9.90
N LYS A 61 1.07 29.86 9.18
CA LYS A 61 -0.23 29.41 8.63
C LYS A 61 -0.04 28.26 7.67
N PHE A 62 0.97 28.33 6.79
CA PHE A 62 1.31 27.21 5.89
C PHE A 62 1.68 25.95 6.68
N ALA A 63 2.49 26.08 7.74
CA ALA A 63 2.86 24.96 8.60
C ALA A 63 1.67 24.32 9.32
N ALA A 64 0.67 25.13 9.71
CA ALA A 64 -0.53 24.64 10.40
C ALA A 64 -1.55 23.98 9.45
N TYR A 65 -1.75 24.55 8.27
CA TYR A 65 -2.83 24.17 7.35
C TYR A 65 -2.38 23.97 5.90
N GLY A 66 -1.12 24.31 5.58
CA GLY A 66 -0.59 24.19 4.22
C GLY A 66 -0.37 22.73 3.84
N PHE A 67 -0.81 22.37 2.66
CA PHE A 67 -0.57 21.07 2.07
C PHE A 67 0.29 21.21 0.81
N ASN A 68 1.22 20.28 0.61
CA ASN A 68 2.06 20.31 -0.59
C ASN A 68 1.21 20.05 -1.83
N ARG A 69 1.05 21.08 -2.68
CA ARG A 69 0.25 21.02 -3.91
C ARG A 69 0.72 19.92 -4.85
N SER A 70 2.02 19.72 -4.97
CA SER A 70 2.59 18.66 -5.82
C SER A 70 2.22 17.27 -5.29
N HIS A 71 2.26 17.07 -3.96
CA HIS A 71 1.80 15.84 -3.33
C HIS A 71 0.31 15.63 -3.54
N SER A 72 -0.50 16.68 -3.35
CA SER A 72 -1.95 16.64 -3.61
C SER A 72 -2.26 16.25 -5.04
N ALA A 73 -1.61 16.87 -6.02
CA ALA A 73 -1.79 16.58 -7.43
C ALA A 73 -1.42 15.13 -7.78
N ALA A 74 -0.25 14.67 -7.30
CA ALA A 74 0.20 13.30 -7.53
C ALA A 74 -0.77 12.26 -6.95
N TYR A 75 -1.20 12.45 -5.70
CA TYR A 75 -2.17 11.54 -5.06
C TYR A 75 -3.56 11.62 -5.67
N SER A 76 -3.98 12.77 -6.21
CA SER A 76 -5.24 12.87 -6.95
C SER A 76 -5.24 12.01 -8.21
N VAL A 77 -4.11 11.94 -8.93
CA VAL A 77 -3.96 11.05 -10.09
C VAL A 77 -4.08 9.58 -9.67
N VAL A 78 -3.38 9.17 -8.61
CA VAL A 78 -3.45 7.79 -8.10
C VAL A 78 -4.87 7.46 -7.62
N ALA A 79 -5.52 8.37 -6.89
CA ALA A 79 -6.90 8.20 -6.43
C ALA A 79 -7.88 8.05 -7.60
N PHE A 80 -7.71 8.87 -8.64
CA PHE A 80 -8.52 8.75 -9.86
C PHE A 80 -8.30 7.40 -10.55
N GLN A 81 -7.03 7.00 -10.75
CA GLN A 81 -6.70 5.74 -11.41
C GLN A 81 -7.28 4.54 -10.65
N THR A 82 -7.13 4.49 -9.32
CA THR A 82 -7.67 3.41 -8.50
C THR A 82 -9.20 3.40 -8.52
N GLY A 83 -9.85 4.56 -8.44
CA GLY A 83 -11.30 4.69 -8.58
C GLY A 83 -11.81 4.24 -9.95
N TYR A 84 -11.12 4.64 -11.02
CA TYR A 84 -11.44 4.24 -12.39
C TYR A 84 -11.33 2.72 -12.58
N LEU A 85 -10.22 2.12 -12.12
CA LEU A 85 -10.02 0.67 -12.22
C LEU A 85 -11.08 -0.09 -11.42
N LYS A 86 -11.38 0.35 -10.20
CA LYS A 86 -12.41 -0.29 -9.37
C LYS A 86 -13.80 -0.21 -10.01
N ALA A 87 -14.11 0.88 -10.71
CA ALA A 87 -15.42 1.08 -11.34
C ALA A 87 -15.58 0.33 -12.67
N ASN A 88 -14.51 0.21 -13.47
CA ASN A 88 -14.58 -0.34 -14.83
C ASN A 88 -14.01 -1.77 -14.95
N TYR A 89 -13.15 -2.18 -14.03
CA TYR A 89 -12.46 -3.49 -13.98
C TYR A 89 -12.46 -4.03 -12.54
N PRO A 90 -13.64 -4.18 -11.91
CA PRO A 90 -13.74 -4.48 -10.48
C PRO A 90 -13.07 -5.81 -10.10
N GLU A 91 -13.19 -6.84 -10.94
CA GLU A 91 -12.64 -8.15 -10.67
C GLU A 91 -11.11 -8.12 -10.67
N GLU A 92 -10.51 -7.53 -11.70
CA GLU A 92 -9.07 -7.41 -11.86
C GLU A 92 -8.48 -6.50 -10.77
N TYR A 93 -9.16 -5.40 -10.44
CA TYR A 93 -8.75 -4.50 -9.39
C TYR A 93 -8.75 -5.18 -8.01
N MET A 94 -9.84 -5.88 -7.66
CA MET A 94 -9.96 -6.57 -6.38
C MET A 94 -9.01 -7.77 -6.27
N ALA A 95 -8.79 -8.52 -7.36
CA ALA A 95 -7.77 -9.58 -7.39
C ALA A 95 -6.36 -9.02 -7.13
N ALA A 96 -6.01 -7.88 -7.72
CA ALA A 96 -4.74 -7.20 -7.47
C ALA A 96 -4.62 -6.69 -6.02
N VAL A 97 -5.68 -6.09 -5.47
CA VAL A 97 -5.74 -5.61 -4.08
C VAL A 97 -5.55 -6.78 -3.09
N MET A 98 -6.26 -7.90 -3.28
CA MET A 98 -6.12 -9.08 -2.44
C MET A 98 -4.72 -9.69 -2.57
N THR A 99 -4.17 -9.77 -3.78
CA THR A 99 -2.79 -10.24 -4.01
C THR A 99 -1.75 -9.45 -3.23
N ASN A 100 -1.86 -8.12 -3.24
CA ASN A 100 -0.93 -7.26 -2.51
C ASN A 100 -1.11 -7.31 -0.97
N ASN A 101 -2.16 -7.94 -0.48
CA ASN A 101 -2.46 -8.07 0.94
C ASN A 101 -2.55 -9.54 1.41
N MET A 102 -2.01 -10.49 0.65
CA MET A 102 -2.11 -11.94 0.94
C MET A 102 -1.64 -12.34 2.35
N ASN A 103 -0.68 -11.60 2.91
CA ASN A 103 -0.14 -11.86 4.25
C ASN A 103 -1.01 -11.36 5.41
N ASP A 104 -2.13 -10.69 5.13
CA ASP A 104 -3.03 -10.11 6.13
C ASP A 104 -4.45 -10.67 5.95
N ILE A 105 -4.75 -11.74 6.69
CA ILE A 105 -6.05 -12.42 6.60
C ILE A 105 -7.24 -11.49 6.92
N LYS A 106 -7.05 -10.52 7.82
CA LYS A 106 -8.13 -9.57 8.15
C LYS A 106 -8.47 -8.69 6.96
N LYS A 107 -7.44 -8.24 6.24
CA LYS A 107 -7.65 -7.47 5.00
C LYS A 107 -8.27 -8.33 3.90
N ILE A 108 -7.82 -9.57 3.73
CA ILE A 108 -8.42 -10.49 2.75
C ILE A 108 -9.90 -10.68 3.03
N THR A 109 -10.29 -10.95 4.28
CA THR A 109 -11.70 -11.08 4.67
C THR A 109 -12.48 -9.79 4.38
N PHE A 110 -11.93 -8.63 4.70
CA PHE A 110 -12.52 -7.34 4.40
C PHE A 110 -12.75 -7.14 2.89
N PHE A 111 -11.75 -7.47 2.06
CA PHE A 111 -11.86 -7.32 0.61
C PHE A 111 -12.81 -8.34 -0.03
N MET A 112 -12.90 -9.56 0.51
CA MET A 112 -13.91 -10.54 0.08
C MET A 112 -15.33 -10.06 0.36
N GLU A 113 -15.55 -9.43 1.52
CA GLU A 113 -16.83 -8.82 1.84
C GLU A 113 -17.16 -7.64 0.92
N GLU A 114 -16.17 -6.83 0.58
CA GLU A 114 -16.32 -5.75 -0.40
C GLU A 114 -16.65 -6.31 -1.81
N CYS A 115 -15.99 -7.39 -2.24
CA CYS A 115 -16.34 -8.08 -3.49
C CYS A 115 -17.81 -8.52 -3.48
N ARG A 116 -18.27 -9.10 -2.37
CA ARG A 116 -19.67 -9.52 -2.22
C ARG A 116 -20.64 -8.35 -2.36
N ARG A 117 -20.34 -7.19 -1.76
CA ARG A 117 -21.17 -5.96 -1.89
C ARG A 117 -21.20 -5.42 -3.31
N MET A 118 -20.10 -5.59 -4.05
CA MET A 118 -19.98 -5.17 -5.44
C MET A 118 -20.60 -6.17 -6.44
N GLY A 119 -21.08 -7.34 -5.98
CA GLY A 119 -21.56 -8.40 -6.85
C GLY A 119 -20.45 -9.18 -7.55
N VAL A 120 -19.20 -9.02 -7.13
CA VAL A 120 -18.04 -9.76 -7.64
C VAL A 120 -17.91 -11.08 -6.90
N LYS A 121 -17.96 -12.17 -7.62
CA LYS A 121 -17.86 -13.51 -7.04
C LYS A 121 -16.40 -13.88 -6.80
N VAL A 122 -16.11 -14.34 -5.57
CA VAL A 122 -14.80 -14.90 -5.20
C VAL A 122 -14.97 -16.39 -4.96
N LEU A 123 -14.27 -17.19 -5.78
CA LEU A 123 -14.26 -18.65 -5.70
C LEU A 123 -13.19 -19.09 -4.69
N GLY A 124 -13.42 -20.21 -4.02
CA GLY A 124 -12.48 -20.82 -3.10
C GLY A 124 -11.15 -21.19 -3.73
N PRO A 125 -10.15 -21.61 -2.94
CA PRO A 125 -8.92 -22.19 -3.48
C PRO A 125 -9.20 -23.52 -4.18
N ASP A 126 -8.39 -23.84 -5.19
CA ASP A 126 -8.52 -25.06 -5.98
C ASP A 126 -7.14 -25.42 -6.57
N VAL A 127 -6.66 -26.63 -6.33
CA VAL A 127 -5.36 -27.09 -6.82
C VAL A 127 -5.30 -27.16 -8.35
N ASN A 128 -6.45 -27.33 -9.00
CA ASN A 128 -6.58 -27.45 -10.44
C ASN A 128 -6.78 -26.12 -11.17
N GLU A 129 -7.15 -25.04 -10.46
CA GLU A 129 -7.41 -23.73 -11.07
C GLU A 129 -6.59 -22.59 -10.48
N SER A 130 -6.37 -22.61 -9.16
CA SER A 130 -5.70 -21.50 -8.48
C SER A 130 -4.24 -21.34 -8.87
N GLU A 131 -3.81 -20.10 -9.01
CA GLU A 131 -2.41 -19.72 -9.07
C GLU A 131 -1.90 -19.31 -7.66
N TYR A 132 -0.65 -18.92 -7.57
CA TYR A 132 -0.11 -18.36 -6.31
C TYR A 132 -0.85 -17.08 -5.89
N LYS A 133 -1.12 -16.21 -6.86
CA LYS A 133 -1.84 -14.96 -6.70
C LYS A 133 -3.34 -15.15 -6.95
N PHE A 134 -4.16 -14.19 -6.49
CA PHE A 134 -5.54 -14.09 -6.91
C PHE A 134 -5.61 -13.79 -8.42
N THR A 135 -6.46 -14.47 -9.14
CA THR A 135 -6.61 -14.33 -10.60
C THR A 135 -8.08 -14.20 -10.98
N VAL A 136 -8.35 -13.65 -12.15
CA VAL A 136 -9.71 -13.56 -12.71
C VAL A 136 -9.86 -14.64 -13.79
N ASN A 137 -10.90 -15.43 -13.69
CA ASN A 137 -11.21 -16.48 -14.67
C ASN A 137 -11.99 -15.89 -15.87
N LYS A 138 -12.29 -16.75 -16.87
CA LYS A 138 -13.03 -16.37 -18.10
C LYS A 138 -14.46 -15.90 -17.81
N ASN A 139 -15.04 -16.31 -16.68
CA ASN A 139 -16.38 -15.93 -16.25
C ASN A 139 -16.41 -14.64 -15.42
N LYS A 140 -15.29 -13.90 -15.37
CA LYS A 140 -15.17 -12.69 -14.55
C LYS A 140 -15.35 -12.95 -13.03
N GLU A 141 -14.97 -14.15 -12.58
CA GLU A 141 -14.95 -14.49 -11.16
C GLU A 141 -13.50 -14.48 -10.66
N ILE A 142 -13.29 -14.08 -9.42
CA ILE A 142 -11.95 -14.07 -8.80
C ILE A 142 -11.70 -15.47 -8.22
N ARG A 143 -10.61 -16.13 -8.64
CA ARG A 143 -10.13 -17.36 -8.03
C ARG A 143 -9.18 -17.04 -6.87
N PHE A 144 -9.38 -17.68 -5.72
CA PHE A 144 -8.55 -17.50 -4.53
C PHE A 144 -7.11 -17.93 -4.79
N GLY A 145 -6.12 -17.08 -4.44
CA GLY A 145 -4.71 -17.36 -4.60
C GLY A 145 -4.19 -18.30 -3.51
N LEU A 146 -3.54 -19.40 -3.88
CA LEU A 146 -3.00 -20.38 -2.92
C LEU A 146 -1.95 -19.78 -1.98
N GLY A 147 -1.25 -18.71 -2.40
CA GLY A 147 -0.28 -18.00 -1.57
C GLY A 147 -0.89 -17.28 -0.37
N ALA A 148 -2.19 -17.06 -0.35
CA ALA A 148 -2.90 -16.46 0.80
C ALA A 148 -3.25 -17.52 1.88
N LEU A 149 -3.09 -18.80 1.61
CA LEU A 149 -3.34 -19.87 2.57
C LEU A 149 -2.16 -20.01 3.54
N LYS A 150 -2.48 -20.01 4.83
CA LYS A 150 -1.46 -20.22 5.86
C LYS A 150 -0.84 -21.62 5.72
N GLY A 151 0.45 -21.69 5.49
CA GLY A 151 1.18 -22.94 5.32
C GLY A 151 1.37 -23.37 3.86
N ALA A 152 0.82 -22.65 2.88
CA ALA A 152 1.08 -22.85 1.46
C ALA A 152 2.18 -21.87 1.00
N GLY A 153 3.44 -22.27 1.18
CA GLY A 153 4.60 -21.47 0.77
C GLY A 153 4.74 -21.38 -0.75
N GLU A 154 5.43 -20.34 -1.23
CA GLU A 154 5.59 -20.05 -2.66
C GLU A 154 6.20 -21.22 -3.43
N ALA A 155 7.22 -21.89 -2.88
CA ALA A 155 7.86 -23.03 -3.51
C ALA A 155 6.89 -24.22 -3.66
N ALA A 156 6.07 -24.50 -2.64
CA ALA A 156 5.10 -25.58 -2.68
C ALA A 156 3.98 -25.30 -3.67
N VAL A 157 3.43 -24.09 -3.67
CA VAL A 157 2.42 -23.66 -4.63
C VAL A 157 2.98 -23.66 -6.05
N GLY A 158 4.20 -23.17 -6.24
CA GLY A 158 4.91 -23.19 -7.52
C GLY A 158 5.05 -24.61 -8.08
N ALA A 159 5.43 -25.58 -7.24
CA ALA A 159 5.52 -26.98 -7.65
C ALA A 159 4.16 -27.54 -8.12
N ILE A 160 3.07 -27.27 -7.39
CA ILE A 160 1.71 -27.69 -7.76
C ILE A 160 1.28 -27.06 -9.09
N VAL A 161 1.45 -25.74 -9.23
CA VAL A 161 1.03 -25.00 -10.41
C VAL A 161 1.82 -25.42 -11.66
N ASN A 162 3.14 -25.59 -11.54
CA ASN A 162 3.99 -26.01 -12.66
C ASN A 162 3.65 -27.44 -13.10
N GLU A 163 3.54 -28.37 -12.15
CA GLU A 163 3.18 -29.76 -12.44
C GLU A 163 1.84 -29.85 -13.18
N ARG A 164 0.83 -29.11 -12.71
CA ARG A 164 -0.46 -29.00 -13.37
C ARG A 164 -0.36 -28.47 -14.81
N LYS A 165 0.46 -27.43 -15.03
CA LYS A 165 0.64 -26.82 -16.36
C LYS A 165 1.36 -27.73 -17.32
N GLU A 166 2.30 -28.53 -16.85
CA GLU A 166 3.08 -29.47 -17.69
C GLU A 166 2.36 -30.78 -17.97
N ASN A 167 1.71 -31.32 -16.94
CA ASN A 167 1.18 -32.71 -16.99
C ASN A 167 -0.35 -32.79 -16.80
N GLY A 168 -1.04 -31.65 -16.83
CA GLY A 168 -2.51 -31.57 -16.72
C GLY A 168 -3.04 -31.62 -15.30
N GLN A 169 -4.36 -31.53 -15.17
CA GLN A 169 -5.07 -31.48 -13.88
C GLN A 169 -4.81 -32.74 -13.04
N PHE A 170 -4.90 -32.58 -11.74
CA PHE A 170 -4.83 -33.66 -10.76
C PHE A 170 -6.20 -34.34 -10.64
N ALA A 171 -6.23 -35.65 -10.82
CA ALA A 171 -7.46 -36.42 -10.69
C ALA A 171 -7.88 -36.63 -9.21
N SER A 172 -6.96 -36.52 -8.28
CA SER A 172 -7.19 -36.67 -6.84
C SER A 172 -5.99 -36.16 -6.03
N ILE A 173 -6.15 -36.07 -4.71
CA ILE A 173 -5.03 -35.80 -3.79
C ILE A 173 -3.95 -36.89 -3.89
N PHE A 174 -4.33 -38.15 -4.18
CA PHE A 174 -3.36 -39.23 -4.35
C PHE A 174 -2.56 -39.09 -5.65
N ASP A 175 -3.18 -38.60 -6.70
CA ASP A 175 -2.50 -38.30 -7.97
C ASP A 175 -1.52 -37.15 -7.76
N LEU A 176 -1.95 -36.05 -7.10
CA LEU A 176 -1.09 -34.94 -6.75
C LEU A 176 0.15 -35.39 -5.94
N THR A 177 -0.05 -36.21 -4.88
CA THR A 177 1.06 -36.69 -4.03
C THR A 177 2.03 -37.64 -4.73
N LYS A 178 1.63 -38.27 -5.80
CA LYS A 178 2.52 -39.10 -6.64
C LYS A 178 3.36 -38.27 -7.61
N ARG A 179 2.83 -37.12 -8.03
CA ARG A 179 3.42 -36.27 -9.07
C ARG A 179 4.33 -35.19 -8.55
N ILE A 180 4.13 -34.72 -7.31
CA ILE A 180 4.92 -33.64 -6.73
C ILE A 180 5.91 -34.13 -5.66
N ASP A 181 7.05 -33.45 -5.50
CA ASP A 181 8.00 -33.73 -4.42
C ASP A 181 7.43 -33.29 -3.06
N LEU A 182 7.14 -34.25 -2.20
CA LEU A 182 6.58 -34.04 -0.84
C LEU A 182 7.55 -33.34 0.13
N ARG A 183 8.82 -33.19 -0.24
CA ARG A 183 9.77 -32.32 0.52
C ARG A 183 9.46 -30.85 0.24
N THR A 184 8.99 -30.51 -0.96
CA THR A 184 8.61 -29.16 -1.35
C THR A 184 7.17 -28.86 -0.92
N ALA A 185 6.22 -29.75 -1.22
CA ALA A 185 4.84 -29.63 -0.76
C ALA A 185 4.57 -30.59 0.41
N SER A 186 4.93 -30.12 1.61
CA SER A 186 4.88 -30.93 2.84
C SER A 186 3.46 -31.36 3.23
N LYS A 187 3.35 -32.39 4.08
CA LYS A 187 2.09 -32.84 4.68
C LYS A 187 1.26 -31.66 5.22
N LYS A 188 1.90 -30.71 5.91
CA LYS A 188 1.24 -29.51 6.46
C LYS A 188 0.63 -28.63 5.33
N THR A 189 1.31 -28.52 4.20
CA THR A 189 0.79 -27.78 3.04
C THR A 189 -0.47 -28.46 2.48
N LEU A 190 -0.44 -29.78 2.33
CA LEU A 190 -1.58 -30.57 1.84
C LEU A 190 -2.77 -30.51 2.80
N GLU A 191 -2.52 -30.60 4.11
CA GLU A 191 -3.55 -30.41 5.14
C GLU A 191 -4.17 -29.01 5.06
N SER A 192 -3.36 -27.97 4.87
CA SER A 192 -3.86 -26.60 4.74
C SER A 192 -4.72 -26.40 3.48
N LEU A 193 -4.34 -27.02 2.37
CA LEU A 193 -5.12 -27.02 1.14
C LEU A 193 -6.44 -27.78 1.31
N ALA A 194 -6.42 -28.96 1.93
CA ALA A 194 -7.63 -29.74 2.18
C ALA A 194 -8.61 -29.02 3.10
N LEU A 195 -8.12 -28.44 4.22
CA LEU A 195 -8.95 -27.65 5.13
C LEU A 195 -9.55 -26.41 4.51
N ALA A 196 -8.92 -25.88 3.47
CA ALA A 196 -9.41 -24.70 2.74
C ALA A 196 -10.34 -25.07 1.56
N GLY A 197 -10.60 -26.35 1.32
CA GLY A 197 -11.42 -26.83 0.19
C GLY A 197 -10.68 -26.87 -1.14
N GLY A 198 -9.34 -26.89 -1.13
CA GLY A 198 -8.52 -26.89 -2.35
C GLY A 198 -8.62 -28.16 -3.21
N PHE A 199 -9.32 -29.18 -2.75
CA PHE A 199 -9.55 -30.47 -3.43
C PHE A 199 -11.03 -30.76 -3.66
N ASP A 200 -11.92 -29.79 -3.51
CA ASP A 200 -13.37 -30.00 -3.56
C ASP A 200 -13.96 -29.96 -4.98
N SER A 201 -13.11 -29.76 -6.03
CA SER A 201 -13.49 -29.72 -7.44
C SER A 201 -13.39 -31.07 -8.10
#